data_40ec08d78bc871dba3d8ba863986feb8
#
_entry.id   40ec08d78bc871dba3d8ba863986feb8
#
_cell.length_a   1.000
_cell.length_b   1.000
_cell.length_c   1.000
_cell.angle_alpha   90.00
_cell.angle_beta   90.00
_cell.angle_gamma   90.00
#
_symmetry.space_group_name_H-M   'P 1'
#
loop_
_entity.id
_entity.type
_entity.pdbx_description
1 polymer ?
#
loop_
_entity_poly.entity_id
_entity_poly.type
_entity_poly.pdbx_seq_one_letter_code
_entity_poly.pdbx_strand_id
1 'polypeptide(L)'
;MKKKLTALFMIMVMTVGIAGCNVLDKFRTVDTPAVTEAPEPTDDVDITDEPADVITDAPADDITEEPADDPADEPASTPDIRFLTKDFEGNGWDETCFYENKLTMINLWAYWCGPCVGELPDLNKLSEDYADKGLQILGISMPDEEADNRETVEELGITYPNLFYTEEFDEYMDTGYYPTTIFVDDEGHVIGSACIGSREYKDWAKMIDDLLKE
;
A
#
# COMPACT_ATOMS: atom_id res chain seq x y z
N MET A 1 52.14 13.02 36.01
CA MET A 1 52.81 11.82 35.45
C MET A 1 51.88 11.20 34.40
N LYS A 2 52.22 11.40 33.14
CA LYS A 2 51.39 10.97 31.97
C LYS A 2 51.91 9.62 31.50
N LYS A 3 51.15 8.55 31.61
CA LYS A 3 51.44 7.26 31.00
C LYS A 3 50.78 7.15 29.65
N LYS A 4 51.56 7.18 28.58
CA LYS A 4 51.16 6.90 27.19
C LYS A 4 51.07 5.39 27.03
N LEU A 5 49.89 4.89 26.65
CA LEU A 5 49.69 3.50 26.26
C LEU A 5 49.65 3.44 24.73
N THR A 6 50.70 2.86 24.18
CA THR A 6 50.87 2.65 22.73
C THR A 6 50.21 1.31 22.36
N ALA A 7 49.14 1.32 21.60
CA ALA A 7 48.53 0.11 21.05
C ALA A 7 49.19 -0.24 19.71
N LEU A 8 49.79 -1.40 19.66
CA LEU A 8 50.48 -2.01 18.51
C LEU A 8 49.43 -2.65 17.60
N PHE A 9 49.21 -2.09 16.43
CA PHE A 9 48.34 -2.68 15.39
C PHE A 9 49.11 -3.71 14.59
N MET A 10 48.80 -4.98 14.79
CA MET A 10 49.35 -6.11 14.04
C MET A 10 48.53 -6.34 12.77
N ILE A 11 49.08 -5.92 11.64
CA ILE A 11 48.52 -6.18 10.31
C ILE A 11 48.86 -7.62 9.91
N MET A 12 47.86 -8.49 9.88
CA MET A 12 47.98 -9.86 9.36
C MET A 12 47.53 -9.87 7.89
N VAL A 13 48.51 -9.86 7.00
CA VAL A 13 48.26 -10.05 5.56
C VAL A 13 48.11 -11.54 5.30
N MET A 14 46.90 -12.00 4.99
CA MET A 14 46.63 -13.32 4.43
C MET A 14 46.62 -13.24 2.91
N THR A 15 47.67 -13.76 2.30
CA THR A 15 47.75 -14.08 0.89
C THR A 15 46.97 -15.39 0.64
N VAL A 16 45.82 -15.34 -0.01
CA VAL A 16 45.13 -16.54 -0.53
C VAL A 16 45.37 -16.64 -2.01
N GLY A 17 45.93 -17.79 -2.37
CA GLY A 17 46.33 -18.13 -3.72
C GLY A 17 45.17 -18.29 -4.69
N ILE A 18 45.42 -17.89 -5.90
CA ILE A 18 44.56 -18.06 -7.07
C ILE A 18 44.73 -19.50 -7.55
N ALA A 19 43.70 -20.32 -7.37
CA ALA A 19 43.54 -21.57 -8.09
C ALA A 19 42.39 -21.38 -9.11
N GLY A 20 42.77 -21.27 -10.38
CA GLY A 20 41.80 -21.22 -11.47
C GLY A 20 41.10 -22.57 -11.63
N CYS A 21 39.81 -22.54 -11.79
CA CYS A 21 39.02 -23.58 -12.42
C CYS A 21 38.15 -22.95 -13.49
N ASN A 22 38.55 -23.19 -14.75
CA ASN A 22 37.71 -23.03 -15.91
C ASN A 22 36.52 -24.00 -15.82
N VAL A 23 35.30 -23.48 -15.79
CA VAL A 23 34.12 -24.23 -16.16
C VAL A 23 33.32 -23.40 -17.18
N LEU A 24 33.85 -23.43 -18.41
CA LEU A 24 33.08 -23.20 -19.62
C LEU A 24 32.66 -24.60 -20.09
N ASP A 25 31.42 -24.97 -19.91
CA ASP A 25 30.65 -25.80 -20.83
C ASP A 25 29.37 -26.33 -20.17
N LYS A 26 28.24 -25.75 -20.52
CA LYS A 26 26.95 -26.42 -20.68
C LYS A 26 25.83 -25.42 -20.93
N PHE A 27 25.88 -24.76 -22.07
CA PHE A 27 24.63 -24.31 -22.68
C PHE A 27 23.99 -25.52 -23.34
N ARG A 28 23.10 -26.15 -22.65
CA ARG A 28 22.19 -27.16 -23.19
C ARG A 28 20.93 -26.46 -23.65
N THR A 29 20.76 -26.44 -24.99
CA THR A 29 19.54 -26.05 -25.68
C THR A 29 18.34 -26.77 -25.07
N VAL A 30 17.38 -25.99 -24.52
CA VAL A 30 16.07 -26.50 -24.14
C VAL A 30 15.16 -26.34 -25.37
N ASP A 31 14.74 -27.48 -25.90
CA ASP A 31 13.75 -27.57 -26.97
C ASP A 31 12.43 -26.94 -26.53
N THR A 32 11.91 -26.05 -27.34
CA THR A 32 10.59 -25.46 -27.24
C THR A 32 9.54 -26.51 -27.60
N PRO A 33 8.58 -26.88 -26.76
CA PRO A 33 7.44 -27.65 -27.22
C PRO A 33 6.45 -26.77 -27.98
N ALA A 34 5.95 -27.31 -29.08
CA ALA A 34 5.01 -26.71 -29.99
C ALA A 34 3.72 -26.20 -29.33
N VAL A 35 3.34 -25.02 -29.79
CA VAL A 35 2.02 -24.40 -29.52
C VAL A 35 0.93 -25.31 -30.06
N THR A 36 0.11 -25.86 -29.19
CA THR A 36 -1.13 -26.55 -29.58
C THR A 36 -2.25 -25.52 -29.62
N GLU A 37 -2.83 -25.42 -30.78
CA GLU A 37 -3.95 -24.58 -31.18
C GLU A 37 -5.17 -24.79 -30.30
N ALA A 38 -5.79 -23.68 -29.83
CA ALA A 38 -7.02 -23.68 -29.07
C ALA A 38 -8.21 -23.94 -30.02
N PRO A 39 -9.26 -24.67 -29.59
CA PRO A 39 -10.47 -24.83 -30.38
C PRO A 39 -11.35 -23.57 -30.31
N GLU A 40 -11.93 -23.23 -31.47
CA GLU A 40 -12.91 -22.16 -31.65
C GLU A 40 -14.24 -22.49 -30.94
N PRO A 41 -14.99 -21.45 -30.46
CA PRO A 41 -16.32 -21.64 -29.91
C PRO A 41 -17.36 -21.79 -31.01
N THR A 42 -18.14 -22.86 -30.93
CA THR A 42 -19.33 -23.07 -31.77
C THR A 42 -20.50 -22.28 -31.19
N ASP A 43 -21.09 -21.43 -32.06
CA ASP A 43 -22.42 -20.86 -31.90
C ASP A 43 -23.49 -21.99 -31.93
N ASP A 44 -24.50 -21.85 -31.05
CA ASP A 44 -25.88 -22.12 -31.27
C ASP A 44 -26.61 -22.13 -29.92
N VAL A 45 -27.37 -21.08 -29.62
CA VAL A 45 -28.47 -21.13 -28.67
C VAL A 45 -29.71 -20.42 -29.25
N ASP A 46 -30.66 -21.28 -29.50
CA ASP A 46 -32.00 -21.07 -29.96
C ASP A 46 -32.84 -20.21 -28.97
N ILE A 47 -33.66 -19.34 -29.60
CA ILE A 47 -34.61 -18.44 -28.94
C ILE A 47 -35.97 -19.11 -28.94
N THR A 48 -36.61 -19.30 -27.77
CA THR A 48 -38.08 -19.50 -27.72
C THR A 48 -38.69 -18.79 -26.53
N ASP A 49 -39.48 -17.80 -26.89
CA ASP A 49 -40.85 -17.43 -26.49
C ASP A 49 -41.26 -17.30 -25.01
N GLU A 50 -41.67 -16.06 -24.75
CA GLU A 50 -42.68 -15.65 -23.74
C GLU A 50 -44.02 -16.40 -23.86
N PRO A 51 -44.92 -16.35 -22.84
CA PRO A 51 -45.82 -15.22 -22.78
C PRO A 51 -46.22 -14.68 -21.38
N ALA A 52 -46.73 -13.46 -21.45
CA ALA A 52 -47.32 -12.60 -20.43
C ALA A 52 -48.59 -13.16 -19.77
N ASP A 53 -48.92 -12.51 -18.68
CA ASP A 53 -50.18 -12.14 -18.03
C ASP A 53 -50.21 -12.50 -16.55
N VAL A 54 -50.51 -11.60 -15.62
CA VAL A 54 -51.83 -11.10 -15.25
C VAL A 54 -51.68 -10.05 -14.14
N ILE A 55 -52.37 -8.94 -14.35
CA ILE A 55 -52.63 -7.84 -13.40
C ILE A 55 -53.60 -8.30 -12.32
N THR A 56 -53.43 -7.91 -11.06
CA THR A 56 -54.52 -7.73 -10.12
C THR A 56 -54.26 -6.62 -9.12
N ASP A 57 -55.23 -5.78 -9.05
CA ASP A 57 -55.53 -4.55 -8.34
C ASP A 57 -55.17 -4.49 -6.82
N ALA A 58 -55.00 -3.21 -6.44
CA ALA A 58 -54.86 -2.65 -5.09
C ALA A 58 -56.09 -2.89 -4.17
N PRO A 59 -56.02 -2.53 -2.87
CA PRO A 59 -56.31 -1.14 -2.52
C PRO A 59 -55.38 -0.50 -1.45
N ALA A 60 -55.41 0.83 -1.48
CA ALA A 60 -54.85 1.75 -0.54
C ALA A 60 -55.51 1.66 0.84
N ASP A 61 -54.73 1.81 1.86
CA ASP A 61 -55.16 2.42 3.12
C ASP A 61 -54.04 3.27 3.70
N ASP A 62 -54.36 4.53 3.74
CA ASP A 62 -53.92 5.69 4.47
C ASP A 62 -53.51 5.39 5.93
N ILE A 63 -52.24 5.68 6.30
CA ILE A 63 -51.93 6.19 7.63
C ILE A 63 -50.76 7.16 7.51
N THR A 64 -51.09 8.45 7.53
CA THR A 64 -50.26 9.57 7.91
C THR A 64 -49.80 9.44 9.36
N GLU A 65 -48.52 9.34 9.62
CA GLU A 65 -47.88 9.93 10.80
C GLU A 65 -46.42 10.21 10.44
N GLU A 66 -46.14 11.49 10.16
CA GLU A 66 -44.80 12.03 10.22
C GLU A 66 -44.32 12.01 11.69
N PRO A 67 -43.19 11.48 12.01
CA PRO A 67 -42.45 11.91 13.24
C PRO A 67 -41.53 13.06 12.87
N ALA A 68 -41.71 14.11 13.64
CA ALA A 68 -40.95 15.32 13.77
C ALA A 68 -39.46 15.21 13.36
N ASP A 69 -39.06 16.15 12.48
CA ASP A 69 -37.70 16.58 12.29
C ASP A 69 -37.07 16.90 13.65
N ASP A 70 -36.19 16.04 14.10
CA ASP A 70 -35.15 16.37 15.08
C ASP A 70 -33.90 16.78 14.27
N PRO A 71 -33.48 18.05 14.30
CA PRO A 71 -32.30 18.49 13.60
C PRO A 71 -31.05 18.23 14.45
N ALA A 72 -30.67 16.97 14.60
CA ALA A 72 -29.43 16.58 15.26
C ALA A 72 -29.02 15.19 14.82
N ASP A 73 -28.39 15.13 13.70
CA ASP A 73 -27.29 14.29 13.27
C ASP A 73 -27.26 14.37 11.74
N GLU A 74 -26.55 15.36 11.21
CA GLU A 74 -25.96 15.13 9.92
C GLU A 74 -25.02 13.94 10.12
N PRO A 75 -25.17 12.83 9.34
CA PRO A 75 -24.24 11.72 9.46
C PRO A 75 -22.86 12.29 9.18
N ALA A 76 -21.96 12.11 10.16
CA ALA A 76 -20.54 12.33 9.96
C ALA A 76 -20.19 11.74 8.58
N SER A 77 -19.58 12.54 7.71
CA SER A 77 -19.31 12.17 6.33
C SER A 77 -18.66 10.78 6.32
N THR A 78 -19.17 9.90 5.47
CA THR A 78 -18.65 8.55 5.38
C THR A 78 -17.23 8.63 4.83
N PRO A 79 -16.22 8.04 5.48
CA PRO A 79 -14.86 8.05 4.96
C PRO A 79 -14.78 7.42 3.56
N ASP A 80 -13.93 7.97 2.71
CA ASP A 80 -13.74 7.47 1.34
C ASP A 80 -13.15 6.06 1.33
N ILE A 81 -12.20 5.80 2.24
CA ILE A 81 -11.54 4.49 2.35
C ILE A 81 -12.00 3.81 3.63
N ARG A 82 -12.57 2.61 3.47
CA ARG A 82 -12.90 1.70 4.57
C ARG A 82 -12.14 0.42 4.36
N PHE A 83 -11.40 0.00 5.36
CA PHE A 83 -10.61 -1.22 5.27
C PHE A 83 -10.57 -1.93 6.63
N LEU A 84 -10.22 -3.21 6.60
CA LEU A 84 -9.91 -3.99 7.79
C LEU A 84 -8.72 -4.89 7.48
N THR A 85 -7.59 -4.62 8.10
CA THR A 85 -6.36 -5.36 7.87
C THR A 85 -5.53 -5.49 9.14
N LYS A 86 -4.30 -5.96 9.01
CA LYS A 86 -3.31 -6.03 10.08
C LYS A 86 -2.00 -5.41 9.61
N ASP A 87 -1.23 -4.93 10.59
CA ASP A 87 0.17 -4.59 10.35
C ASP A 87 1.08 -5.82 10.41
N PHE A 88 2.35 -5.60 10.16
CA PHE A 88 3.37 -6.66 10.22
C PHE A 88 3.56 -7.22 11.63
N GLU A 89 3.20 -6.53 12.69
CA GLU A 89 3.23 -6.98 14.09
C GLU A 89 1.98 -7.78 14.47
N GLY A 90 0.92 -7.77 13.62
CA GLY A 90 -0.34 -8.49 13.82
C GLY A 90 -1.42 -7.67 14.52
N ASN A 91 -1.21 -6.37 14.73
CA ASN A 91 -2.23 -5.46 15.25
C ASN A 91 -3.30 -5.22 14.18
N GLY A 92 -4.58 -5.11 14.61
CA GLY A 92 -5.69 -4.78 13.72
C GLY A 92 -5.71 -3.30 13.37
N TRP A 93 -6.03 -2.99 12.11
CA TRP A 93 -6.15 -1.64 11.57
C TRP A 93 -7.42 -1.51 10.76
N ASP A 94 -8.11 -0.38 10.90
CA ASP A 94 -9.29 0.01 10.14
C ASP A 94 -9.30 1.53 9.92
N GLU A 95 -10.32 2.05 9.25
CA GLU A 95 -10.47 3.47 8.92
C GLU A 95 -10.46 4.42 10.12
N THR A 96 -10.72 3.94 11.32
CA THR A 96 -10.69 4.78 12.53
C THR A 96 -9.31 5.34 12.84
N CYS A 97 -8.25 4.76 12.26
CA CYS A 97 -6.90 5.27 12.40
C CYS A 97 -6.70 6.68 11.81
N PHE A 98 -7.57 7.11 10.89
CA PHE A 98 -7.50 8.44 10.30
C PHE A 98 -7.90 9.54 11.29
N TYR A 99 -8.87 9.27 12.16
CA TYR A 99 -9.48 10.26 13.06
C TYR A 99 -8.57 10.76 14.19
N GLU A 100 -7.44 10.10 14.40
CA GLU A 100 -6.47 10.47 15.44
C GLU A 100 -5.40 11.44 14.95
N ASN A 101 -5.31 11.65 13.62
CA ASN A 101 -4.25 12.41 12.98
C ASN A 101 -4.84 13.45 12.04
N LYS A 102 -4.17 14.60 11.88
CA LYS A 102 -4.62 15.64 10.95
C LYS A 102 -4.45 15.25 9.49
N LEU A 103 -3.46 14.41 9.22
CA LEU A 103 -3.08 13.99 7.89
C LEU A 103 -2.49 12.58 7.95
N THR A 104 -3.01 11.68 7.13
CA THR A 104 -2.43 10.35 6.93
C THR A 104 -1.87 10.25 5.52
N MET A 105 -0.60 9.92 5.41
CA MET A 105 0.09 9.59 4.16
C MET A 105 0.10 8.07 4.02
N ILE A 106 -0.54 7.54 2.97
CA ILE A 106 -0.58 6.11 2.67
C ILE A 106 0.30 5.84 1.45
N ASN A 107 1.33 5.00 1.61
CA ASN A 107 2.30 4.68 0.58
C ASN A 107 2.21 3.20 0.20
N LEU A 108 1.86 2.91 -1.05
CA LEU A 108 1.80 1.56 -1.62
C LEU A 108 3.17 1.18 -2.18
N TRP A 109 3.74 0.08 -1.69
CA TRP A 109 5.10 -0.32 -2.00
C TRP A 109 5.29 -1.84 -2.07
N ALA A 110 6.44 -2.29 -2.57
CA ALA A 110 6.87 -3.68 -2.56
C ALA A 110 8.40 -3.78 -2.48
N TYR A 111 8.94 -4.87 -1.90
CA TYR A 111 10.39 -5.10 -1.74
C TYR A 111 11.14 -5.13 -3.07
N TRP A 112 10.54 -5.66 -4.13
CA TRP A 112 11.12 -5.72 -5.48
C TRP A 112 11.11 -4.39 -6.22
N CYS A 113 10.41 -3.37 -5.70
CA CYS A 113 10.33 -2.04 -6.28
C CYS A 113 11.50 -1.18 -5.80
N GLY A 114 12.59 -1.12 -6.56
CA GLY A 114 13.77 -0.36 -6.18
C GLY A 114 13.52 1.09 -5.79
N PRO A 115 12.74 1.89 -6.56
CA PRO A 115 12.37 3.26 -6.16
C PRO A 115 11.58 3.32 -4.86
N CYS A 116 10.70 2.32 -4.59
CA CYS A 116 9.94 2.25 -3.34
C CYS A 116 10.88 2.06 -2.15
N VAL A 117 11.71 1.03 -2.21
CA VAL A 117 12.69 0.71 -1.14
C VAL A 117 13.63 1.88 -0.89
N GLY A 118 14.01 2.60 -1.96
CA GLY A 118 14.88 3.77 -1.87
C GLY A 118 14.28 4.95 -1.11
N GLU A 119 12.95 5.12 -1.09
CA GLU A 119 12.30 6.23 -0.39
C GLU A 119 11.89 5.90 1.06
N LEU A 120 11.77 4.60 1.44
CA LEU A 120 11.32 4.21 2.79
C LEU A 120 12.10 4.90 3.93
N PRO A 121 13.43 5.05 3.87
CA PRO A 121 14.17 5.77 4.92
C PRO A 121 13.78 7.25 5.02
N ASP A 122 13.47 7.91 3.91
CA ASP A 122 12.99 9.29 3.90
C ASP A 122 11.58 9.40 4.50
N LEU A 123 10.70 8.44 4.20
CA LEU A 123 9.38 8.34 4.82
C LEU A 123 9.48 8.06 6.32
N ASN A 124 10.40 7.19 6.74
CA ASN A 124 10.63 6.94 8.16
C ASN A 124 11.05 8.22 8.91
N LYS A 125 11.97 8.97 8.31
CA LYS A 125 12.39 10.24 8.88
C LYS A 125 11.23 11.27 8.93
N LEU A 126 10.36 11.30 7.91
CA LEU A 126 9.18 12.17 7.90
C LEU A 126 8.19 11.78 9.01
N SER A 127 7.96 10.47 9.21
CA SER A 127 7.08 9.99 10.28
C SER A 127 7.53 10.46 11.65
N GLU A 128 8.84 10.50 11.90
CA GLU A 128 9.42 11.01 13.15
C GLU A 128 9.35 12.54 13.26
N ASP A 129 9.77 13.26 12.21
CA ASP A 129 9.88 14.74 12.20
C ASP A 129 8.50 15.44 12.23
N TYR A 130 7.43 14.75 11.80
CA TYR A 130 6.10 15.31 11.65
C TYR A 130 5.04 14.70 12.58
N ALA A 131 5.38 13.71 13.41
CA ALA A 131 4.45 13.09 14.36
C ALA A 131 3.77 14.14 15.25
N ASP A 132 4.54 15.03 15.86
CA ASP A 132 4.03 16.09 16.73
C ASP A 132 3.19 17.16 15.98
N LYS A 133 3.22 17.17 14.65
CA LYS A 133 2.43 18.07 13.80
C LYS A 133 1.10 17.45 13.37
N GLY A 134 0.91 16.16 13.64
CA GLY A 134 -0.29 15.41 13.33
C GLY A 134 -0.21 14.62 12.01
N LEU A 135 1.00 14.31 11.52
CA LEU A 135 1.18 13.38 10.41
C LEU A 135 1.24 11.93 10.90
N GLN A 136 0.48 11.07 10.28
CA GLN A 136 0.65 9.63 10.29
C GLN A 136 1.18 9.16 8.93
N ILE A 137 2.08 8.18 8.90
CA ILE A 137 2.48 7.47 7.68
C ILE A 137 2.11 5.99 7.83
N LEU A 138 1.46 5.44 6.81
CA LEU A 138 1.14 4.03 6.69
C LEU A 138 1.76 3.48 5.40
N GLY A 139 2.56 2.43 5.52
CA GLY A 139 2.98 1.63 4.38
C GLY A 139 1.91 0.60 4.07
N ILE A 140 1.54 0.44 2.81
CA ILE A 140 0.73 -0.70 2.35
C ILE A 140 1.64 -1.59 1.52
N SER A 141 1.93 -2.80 1.99
CA SER A 141 2.76 -3.74 1.25
C SER A 141 1.93 -4.58 0.32
N MET A 142 2.39 -4.70 -0.93
CA MET A 142 1.76 -5.61 -1.88
C MET A 142 1.72 -7.04 -1.33
N PRO A 143 0.66 -7.82 -1.63
CA PRO A 143 0.42 -9.13 -1.01
C PRO A 143 1.46 -10.19 -1.39
N ASP A 144 2.19 -9.97 -2.48
CA ASP A 144 3.21 -10.88 -2.95
C ASP A 144 4.45 -10.81 -2.04
N GLU A 145 4.88 -11.98 -1.51
CA GLU A 145 6.13 -12.16 -0.80
C GLU A 145 6.24 -11.36 0.53
N GLU A 146 5.26 -11.58 1.41
CA GLU A 146 5.20 -10.98 2.75
C GLU A 146 6.53 -11.07 3.52
N ALA A 147 7.24 -12.20 3.42
CA ALA A 147 8.49 -12.42 4.14
C ALA A 147 9.57 -11.42 3.70
N ASP A 148 9.71 -11.16 2.40
CA ASP A 148 10.72 -10.25 1.85
C ASP A 148 10.36 -8.78 2.14
N ASN A 149 9.05 -8.44 2.15
CA ASN A 149 8.59 -7.12 2.57
C ASN A 149 8.93 -6.86 4.05
N ARG A 150 8.72 -7.84 4.93
CA ARG A 150 9.10 -7.75 6.36
C ARG A 150 10.61 -7.62 6.54
N GLU A 151 11.39 -8.44 5.85
CA GLU A 151 12.85 -8.38 5.91
C GLU A 151 13.35 -7.00 5.48
N THR A 152 12.77 -6.41 4.42
CA THR A 152 13.11 -5.06 3.95
C THR A 152 12.83 -4.00 5.02
N VAL A 153 11.68 -4.06 5.69
CA VAL A 153 11.32 -3.13 6.78
C VAL A 153 12.30 -3.24 7.95
N GLU A 154 12.66 -4.48 8.34
CA GLU A 154 13.61 -4.75 9.42
C GLU A 154 15.02 -4.27 9.07
N GLU A 155 15.52 -4.59 7.88
CA GLU A 155 16.87 -4.20 7.42
C GLU A 155 17.04 -2.67 7.33
N LEU A 156 15.99 -1.95 6.89
CA LEU A 156 16.01 -0.50 6.79
C LEU A 156 15.68 0.21 8.11
N GLY A 157 15.25 -0.52 9.14
CA GLY A 157 14.86 0.03 10.43
C GLY A 157 13.65 0.94 10.36
N ILE A 158 12.67 0.59 9.52
CA ILE A 158 11.42 1.35 9.37
C ILE A 158 10.55 1.13 10.60
N THR A 159 10.05 2.24 11.19
CA THR A 159 9.32 2.23 12.46
C THR A 159 7.86 2.61 12.33
N TYR A 160 7.44 3.22 11.21
CA TYR A 160 6.03 3.48 10.97
C TYR A 160 5.28 2.19 10.56
N PRO A 161 3.96 2.08 10.83
CA PRO A 161 3.19 0.87 10.54
C PRO A 161 3.20 0.49 9.06
N ASN A 162 3.44 -0.80 8.79
CA ASN A 162 3.31 -1.39 7.46
C ASN A 162 2.19 -2.41 7.49
N LEU A 163 1.13 -2.15 6.72
CA LEU A 163 -0.10 -2.91 6.69
C LEU A 163 -0.09 -3.88 5.51
N PHE A 164 -0.85 -4.97 5.65
CA PHE A 164 -1.13 -5.84 4.53
C PHE A 164 -2.13 -5.18 3.60
N TYR A 165 -1.86 -5.30 2.29
CA TYR A 165 -2.76 -4.82 1.25
C TYR A 165 -4.15 -5.46 1.35
N THR A 166 -5.17 -4.67 1.04
CA THR A 166 -6.55 -5.11 0.82
C THR A 166 -7.13 -4.42 -0.41
N GLU A 167 -8.13 -5.03 -1.05
CA GLU A 167 -8.71 -4.53 -2.31
C GLU A 167 -9.41 -3.16 -2.16
N GLU A 168 -9.74 -2.77 -0.94
CA GLU A 168 -10.37 -1.47 -0.65
C GLU A 168 -9.48 -0.28 -0.98
N PHE A 169 -8.17 -0.49 -1.10
CA PHE A 169 -7.23 0.55 -1.54
C PHE A 169 -7.18 0.74 -3.07
N ASP A 170 -7.72 -0.19 -3.87
CA ASP A 170 -7.62 -0.17 -5.33
C ASP A 170 -8.22 1.08 -5.94
N GLU A 171 -9.37 1.53 -5.46
CA GLU A 171 -10.08 2.71 -6.00
C GLU A 171 -9.18 3.94 -6.09
N TYR A 172 -8.24 4.09 -5.14
CA TYR A 172 -7.39 5.27 -5.01
C TYR A 172 -5.92 5.02 -5.36
N MET A 173 -5.46 3.77 -5.32
CA MET A 173 -4.04 3.43 -5.40
C MET A 173 -3.68 2.47 -6.55
N ASP A 174 -4.65 1.82 -7.23
CA ASP A 174 -4.38 1.00 -8.42
C ASP A 174 -4.12 1.89 -9.65
N THR A 175 -2.93 2.47 -9.68
CA THR A 175 -2.46 3.29 -10.79
C THR A 175 -1.64 2.50 -11.82
N GLY A 176 -1.34 1.25 -11.53
CA GLY A 176 -0.41 0.39 -12.29
C GLY A 176 1.07 0.78 -12.09
N TYR A 177 1.39 1.67 -11.16
CA TYR A 177 2.76 2.14 -10.88
C TYR A 177 3.09 2.08 -9.40
N TYR A 178 4.38 1.85 -9.09
CA TYR A 178 4.91 1.83 -7.72
C TYR A 178 6.14 2.74 -7.59
N PRO A 179 6.31 3.43 -6.44
CA PRO A 179 5.32 3.59 -5.39
C PRO A 179 4.15 4.46 -5.83
N THR A 180 2.99 4.28 -5.22
CA THR A 180 1.84 5.18 -5.29
C THR A 180 1.50 5.67 -3.90
N THR A 181 1.29 6.98 -3.74
CA THR A 181 1.00 7.60 -2.45
C THR A 181 -0.24 8.45 -2.54
N ILE A 182 -1.13 8.33 -1.53
CA ILE A 182 -2.28 9.20 -1.33
C ILE A 182 -2.21 9.87 0.04
N PHE A 183 -2.96 10.95 0.20
CA PHE A 183 -3.15 11.63 1.47
C PHE A 183 -4.63 11.57 1.88
N VAL A 184 -4.87 11.40 3.18
CA VAL A 184 -6.20 11.29 3.77
C VAL A 184 -6.28 12.24 4.94
N ASP A 185 -7.39 12.98 5.07
CA ASP A 185 -7.65 13.90 6.17
C ASP A 185 -8.13 13.18 7.45
N ASP A 186 -8.44 13.96 8.50
CA ASP A 186 -8.93 13.47 9.78
C ASP A 186 -10.41 13.06 9.77
N GLU A 187 -11.10 13.21 8.66
CA GLU A 187 -12.45 12.69 8.42
C GLU A 187 -12.46 11.42 7.56
N GLY A 188 -11.29 11.01 7.05
CA GLY A 188 -11.12 9.82 6.19
C GLY A 188 -11.31 10.08 4.71
N HIS A 189 -11.27 11.36 4.25
CA HIS A 189 -11.39 11.69 2.84
C HIS A 189 -10.03 11.80 2.17
N VAL A 190 -9.97 11.33 0.92
CA VAL A 190 -8.76 11.41 0.11
C VAL A 190 -8.54 12.83 -0.39
N ILE A 191 -7.39 13.40 -0.10
CA ILE A 191 -7.01 14.75 -0.50
C ILE A 191 -6.31 14.72 -1.86
N GLY A 192 -6.92 15.35 -2.85
CA GLY A 192 -6.33 15.53 -4.17
C GLY A 192 -6.26 14.23 -4.99
N SER A 193 -5.15 14.02 -5.67
CA SER A 193 -4.91 12.86 -6.54
C SER A 193 -3.71 12.06 -6.07
N ALA A 194 -3.68 10.76 -6.41
CA ALA A 194 -2.56 9.90 -6.13
C ALA A 194 -1.23 10.45 -6.70
N CYS A 195 -0.20 10.39 -5.90
CA CYS A 195 1.17 10.76 -6.25
C CYS A 195 1.89 9.52 -6.76
N ILE A 196 2.25 9.50 -8.05
CA ILE A 196 2.97 8.39 -8.67
C ILE A 196 4.47 8.62 -8.59
N GLY A 197 5.21 7.58 -8.22
CA GLY A 197 6.67 7.56 -8.16
C GLY A 197 7.25 8.13 -6.87
N SER A 198 8.48 7.68 -6.56
CA SER A 198 9.23 8.06 -5.36
C SER A 198 9.65 9.53 -5.38
N ARG A 199 9.79 10.11 -4.18
CA ARG A 199 10.30 11.48 -3.97
C ARG A 199 11.32 11.50 -2.85
N GLU A 200 12.19 12.52 -2.88
CA GLU A 200 13.11 12.78 -1.78
C GLU A 200 12.39 13.40 -0.58
N TYR A 201 12.96 13.27 0.61
CA TYR A 201 12.47 13.86 1.85
C TYR A 201 11.97 15.31 1.71
N LYS A 202 12.76 16.18 1.07
CA LYS A 202 12.43 17.63 0.92
C LYS A 202 11.16 17.88 0.12
N ASP A 203 10.88 17.02 -0.88
CA ASP A 203 9.74 17.19 -1.77
C ASP A 203 8.47 16.71 -1.07
N TRP A 204 8.56 15.60 -0.33
CA TRP A 204 7.49 15.14 0.56
C TRP A 204 7.22 16.13 1.70
N ALA A 205 8.28 16.60 2.39
CA ALA A 205 8.15 17.58 3.47
C ALA A 205 7.42 18.85 3.03
N LYS A 206 7.74 19.36 1.82
CA LYS A 206 7.03 20.52 1.27
C LYS A 206 5.55 20.25 1.06
N MET A 207 5.20 19.11 0.49
CA MET A 207 3.82 18.73 0.24
C MET A 207 3.04 18.56 1.54
N ILE A 208 3.62 17.86 2.52
CA ILE A 208 3.04 17.68 3.85
C ILE A 208 2.85 19.03 4.55
N ASP A 209 3.86 19.93 4.51
CA ASP A 209 3.74 21.26 5.08
C ASP A 209 2.62 22.09 4.44
N ASP A 210 2.36 21.92 3.16
CA ASP A 210 1.28 22.62 2.47
C ASP A 210 -0.09 22.05 2.87
N LEU A 211 -0.24 20.71 2.94
CA LEU A 211 -1.48 20.03 3.36
C LEU A 211 -1.83 20.26 4.84
N LEU A 212 -0.85 20.31 5.72
CA LEU A 212 -1.09 20.56 7.18
C LEU A 212 -1.49 21.99 7.51
N LYS A 213 -1.51 22.92 6.54
CA LYS A 213 -1.93 24.32 6.72
C LYS A 213 -3.40 24.55 6.37
N GLU A 214 -4.00 23.65 5.62
CA GLU A 214 -5.40 23.72 5.19
C GLU A 214 -6.31 23.30 6.33
#